data_b0ac7a637ba8e9675dacc298978c715c
#
_entry.id   b0ac7a637ba8e9675dacc298978c715c
#
_cell.length_a   1.000
_cell.length_b   1.000
_cell.length_c   1.000
_cell.angle_alpha   90.00
_cell.angle_beta   90.00
_cell.angle_gamma   90.00
#
_symmetry.space_group_name_H-M   'P 1'
#
loop_
_entity.id
_entity.type
_entity.pdbx_description
1 polymer ?
#
loop_
_entity_poly.entity_id
_entity_poly.type
_entity_poly.pdbx_seq_one_letter_code
_entity_poly.pdbx_strand_id
1 'polypeptide(L)'
;MKKFALPLLIVGILVLAAYWYVFHKPHRDLINEEAAFSLSANNLMSDFQKDRALADSLYIDQIISLKGVVKELQETALILEPGIYGSLDSTESMPALKVGDSVQIRGRVLSFDELFEEVKLDFVQFENQ
;
A
#
# COMPACT_ATOMS: atom_id res chain seq x y z
N MET A 1 24.26 -1.37 -49.74
CA MET A 1 22.97 -1.62 -49.10
C MET A 1 23.05 -2.67 -47.99
N LYS A 2 23.80 -3.72 -48.14
CA LYS A 2 23.95 -4.75 -47.09
C LYS A 2 24.62 -4.24 -45.81
N LYS A 3 25.39 -3.16 -45.85
CA LYS A 3 26.12 -2.59 -44.72
C LYS A 3 25.21 -1.91 -43.69
N PHE A 4 23.97 -1.52 -44.07
CA PHE A 4 23.03 -0.84 -43.21
C PHE A 4 21.90 -1.74 -42.70
N ALA A 5 21.77 -2.96 -43.26
CA ALA A 5 20.72 -3.90 -42.89
C ALA A 5 20.93 -4.48 -41.46
N LEU A 6 22.17 -4.81 -41.14
CA LEU A 6 22.52 -5.42 -39.85
C LEU A 6 22.30 -4.45 -38.68
N PRO A 7 22.81 -3.19 -38.70
CA PRO A 7 22.57 -2.26 -37.62
C PRO A 7 21.08 -1.87 -37.48
N LEU A 8 20.37 -1.79 -38.60
CA LEU A 8 18.94 -1.48 -38.58
C LEU A 8 18.13 -2.61 -37.94
N LEU A 9 18.51 -3.85 -38.22
CA LEU A 9 17.89 -5.04 -37.61
C LEU A 9 18.13 -5.09 -36.10
N ILE A 10 19.34 -4.75 -35.64
CA ILE A 10 19.69 -4.69 -34.22
C ILE A 10 18.85 -3.64 -33.50
N VAL A 11 18.71 -2.46 -34.09
CA VAL A 11 17.87 -1.38 -33.53
C VAL A 11 16.41 -1.82 -33.42
N GLY A 12 15.89 -2.50 -34.45
CA GLY A 12 14.52 -3.04 -34.42
C GLY A 12 14.32 -4.04 -33.31
N ILE A 13 15.25 -4.93 -33.06
CA ILE A 13 15.18 -5.91 -31.97
C ILE A 13 15.22 -5.22 -30.60
N LEU A 14 16.07 -4.21 -30.45
CA LEU A 14 16.17 -3.46 -29.20
C LEU A 14 14.88 -2.71 -28.89
N VAL A 15 14.27 -2.10 -29.91
CA VAL A 15 12.98 -1.40 -29.74
C VAL A 15 11.87 -2.39 -29.37
N LEU A 16 11.82 -3.54 -30.03
CA LEU A 16 10.85 -4.59 -29.70
C LEU A 16 11.06 -5.13 -28.28
N ALA A 17 12.29 -5.36 -27.88
CA ALA A 17 12.62 -5.84 -26.54
C ALA A 17 12.21 -4.80 -25.47
N ALA A 18 12.49 -3.53 -25.71
CA ALA A 18 12.09 -2.45 -24.81
C ALA A 18 10.57 -2.31 -24.71
N TYR A 19 9.89 -2.38 -25.87
CA TYR A 19 8.41 -2.36 -25.91
C TYR A 19 7.83 -3.53 -25.12
N TRP A 20 8.33 -4.74 -25.37
CA TRP A 20 7.86 -5.94 -24.68
C TRP A 20 8.10 -5.85 -23.18
N TYR A 21 9.28 -5.38 -22.76
CA TYR A 21 9.63 -5.20 -21.36
C TYR A 21 8.66 -4.24 -20.64
N VAL A 22 8.36 -3.09 -21.27
CA VAL A 22 7.48 -2.06 -20.67
C VAL A 22 6.04 -2.56 -20.55
N PHE A 23 5.53 -3.24 -21.60
CA PHE A 23 4.10 -3.62 -21.65
C PHE A 23 3.81 -4.99 -21.05
N HIS A 24 4.83 -5.82 -20.85
CA HIS A 24 4.67 -7.15 -20.23
C HIS A 24 5.26 -7.23 -18.82
N LYS A 25 5.63 -6.09 -18.26
CA LYS A 25 6.06 -6.03 -16.88
C LYS A 25 4.91 -6.45 -15.96
N PRO A 26 5.12 -7.40 -15.03
CA PRO A 26 4.03 -7.84 -14.17
C PRO A 26 3.51 -6.68 -13.32
N HIS A 27 2.21 -6.62 -13.17
CA HIS A 27 1.58 -5.65 -12.27
C HIS A 27 1.92 -6.02 -10.83
N ARG A 28 2.11 -4.99 -10.01
CA ARG A 28 2.34 -5.18 -8.59
C ARG A 28 1.09 -5.82 -7.95
N ASP A 29 1.27 -6.96 -7.32
CA ASP A 29 0.19 -7.64 -6.61
C ASP A 29 0.18 -7.19 -5.15
N LEU A 30 -0.57 -6.14 -4.88
CA LEU A 30 -0.66 -5.54 -3.55
C LEU A 30 -1.30 -6.47 -2.52
N ILE A 31 -2.17 -7.35 -2.97
CA ILE A 31 -2.91 -8.25 -2.08
C ILE A 31 -2.00 -9.34 -1.51
N ASN A 32 -1.11 -9.88 -2.34
CA ASN A 32 -0.23 -10.99 -1.96
C ASN A 32 1.19 -10.51 -1.58
N GLU A 33 1.45 -9.21 -1.67
CA GLU A 33 2.74 -8.65 -1.31
C GLU A 33 2.99 -8.79 0.19
N GLU A 34 4.19 -9.22 0.58
CA GLU A 34 4.55 -9.32 1.99
C GLU A 34 4.62 -7.94 2.64
N ALA A 35 4.22 -7.87 3.91
CA ALA A 35 4.31 -6.63 4.66
C ALA A 35 5.78 -6.26 4.90
N ALA A 36 6.14 -5.04 4.53
CA ALA A 36 7.50 -4.51 4.75
C ALA A 36 7.74 -4.20 6.23
N PHE A 37 6.69 -3.83 6.95
CA PHE A 37 6.75 -3.48 8.38
C PHE A 37 5.54 -4.07 9.10
N SER A 38 5.74 -4.39 10.37
CA SER A 38 4.67 -4.81 11.29
C SER A 38 4.73 -3.93 12.53
N LEU A 39 3.71 -3.13 12.78
CA LEU A 39 3.71 -2.16 13.86
C LEU A 39 2.30 -1.87 14.36
N SER A 40 2.20 -1.16 15.49
CA SER A 40 0.93 -0.71 16.01
C SER A 40 0.48 0.60 15.34
N ALA A 41 -0.83 0.85 15.37
CA ALA A 41 -1.39 2.12 14.87
C ALA A 41 -0.79 3.32 15.59
N ASN A 42 -0.59 3.22 16.90
CA ASN A 42 0.03 4.28 17.69
C ASN A 42 1.46 4.58 17.25
N ASN A 43 2.25 3.55 16.99
CA ASN A 43 3.63 3.70 16.53
C ASN A 43 3.69 4.33 15.15
N LEU A 44 2.82 3.90 14.24
CA LEU A 44 2.75 4.47 12.89
C LEU A 44 2.43 5.97 12.96
N MET A 45 1.41 6.34 13.71
CA MET A 45 1.03 7.74 13.91
C MET A 45 2.17 8.54 14.53
N SER A 46 2.81 8.00 15.56
CA SER A 46 3.93 8.64 16.23
C SER A 46 5.09 8.90 15.27
N ASP A 47 5.39 7.96 14.39
CA ASP A 47 6.49 8.11 13.42
C ASP A 47 6.19 9.26 12.45
N PHE A 48 4.96 9.37 11.96
CA PHE A 48 4.58 10.48 11.08
C PHE A 48 4.60 11.84 11.79
N GLN A 49 4.24 11.86 13.07
CA GLN A 49 4.24 13.10 13.85
C GLN A 49 5.65 13.57 14.23
N LYS A 50 6.56 12.64 14.49
CA LYS A 50 7.94 12.95 14.88
C LYS A 50 8.80 13.45 13.73
N ASP A 51 8.73 12.79 12.59
CA ASP A 51 9.52 13.12 11.41
C ASP A 51 8.77 12.68 10.18
N ARG A 52 7.98 13.60 9.63
CA ARG A 52 7.15 13.31 8.48
C ARG A 52 7.94 12.90 7.25
N ALA A 53 9.05 13.58 6.97
CA ALA A 53 9.86 13.28 5.79
C ALA A 53 10.43 11.86 5.87
N LEU A 54 10.92 11.46 7.04
CA LEU A 54 11.43 10.11 7.25
C LEU A 54 10.31 9.08 7.15
N ALA A 55 9.17 9.32 7.79
CA ALA A 55 8.01 8.42 7.74
C ALA A 55 7.48 8.26 6.32
N ASP A 56 7.38 9.35 5.56
CA ASP A 56 7.00 9.29 4.15
C ASP A 56 7.94 8.36 3.37
N SER A 57 9.24 8.50 3.57
CA SER A 57 10.24 7.69 2.85
C SER A 57 10.19 6.21 3.24
N LEU A 58 9.82 5.90 4.49
CA LEU A 58 9.75 4.52 4.99
C LEU A 58 8.45 3.83 4.62
N TYR A 59 7.33 4.52 4.72
CA TYR A 59 6.02 3.88 4.73
C TYR A 59 5.16 4.14 3.50
N ILE A 60 5.26 5.30 2.85
CA ILE A 60 4.40 5.62 1.70
C ILE A 60 4.60 4.57 0.60
N ASP A 61 3.49 4.08 0.06
CA ASP A 61 3.43 3.05 -0.98
C ASP A 61 3.94 1.68 -0.54
N GLN A 62 4.13 1.48 0.76
CA GLN A 62 4.53 0.18 1.32
C GLN A 62 3.32 -0.55 1.91
N ILE A 63 3.35 -1.87 1.79
CA ILE A 63 2.39 -2.73 2.49
C ILE A 63 2.87 -2.92 3.91
N ILE A 64 2.00 -2.62 4.87
CA ILE A 64 2.31 -2.80 6.29
C ILE A 64 1.25 -3.66 6.96
N SER A 65 1.67 -4.37 8.00
CA SER A 65 0.78 -5.06 8.93
C SER A 65 0.61 -4.15 10.15
N LEU A 66 -0.64 -3.89 10.51
CA LEU A 66 -0.96 -2.88 11.51
C LEU A 66 -1.94 -3.45 12.53
N LYS A 67 -1.61 -3.28 13.80
CA LYS A 67 -2.49 -3.66 14.91
C LYS A 67 -3.05 -2.41 15.57
N GLY A 68 -4.35 -2.37 15.75
CA GLY A 68 -4.99 -1.21 16.35
C GLY A 68 -6.37 -1.49 16.91
N VAL A 69 -6.95 -0.47 17.50
CA VAL A 69 -8.27 -0.53 18.12
C VAL A 69 -9.26 0.22 17.23
N VAL A 70 -10.40 -0.37 16.96
CA VAL A 70 -11.44 0.21 16.11
C VAL A 70 -12.04 1.44 16.78
N LYS A 71 -11.96 2.57 16.10
CA LYS A 71 -12.57 3.84 16.52
C LYS A 71 -13.91 4.07 15.84
N GLU A 72 -14.01 3.72 14.56
CA GLU A 72 -15.21 3.90 13.76
C GLU A 72 -15.28 2.84 12.68
N LEU A 73 -16.48 2.39 12.35
CA LEU A 73 -16.74 1.43 11.29
C LEU A 73 -17.63 2.05 10.24
N GLN A 74 -17.26 1.87 8.97
CA GLN A 74 -18.04 2.25 7.80
C GLN A 74 -18.27 0.99 6.95
N GLU A 75 -19.11 1.09 5.94
CA GLU A 75 -19.45 -0.06 5.11
C GLU A 75 -18.23 -0.69 4.43
N THR A 76 -17.34 0.15 3.88
CA THR A 76 -16.15 -0.30 3.14
C THR A 76 -14.84 0.26 3.69
N ALA A 77 -14.86 0.76 4.92
CA ALA A 77 -13.70 1.38 5.54
C ALA A 77 -13.79 1.28 7.06
N LEU A 78 -12.66 1.45 7.71
CA LEU A 78 -12.62 1.54 9.17
C LEU A 78 -11.59 2.57 9.58
N ILE A 79 -11.78 3.11 10.79
CA ILE A 79 -10.82 4.01 11.38
C ILE A 79 -10.31 3.37 12.67
N LEU A 80 -8.99 3.28 12.78
CA LEU A 80 -8.32 2.80 13.99
C LEU A 80 -7.80 3.99 14.80
N GLU A 81 -7.81 3.85 16.10
CA GLU A 81 -7.18 4.85 16.96
C GLU A 81 -5.66 4.89 16.75
N PRO A 82 -5.00 6.05 16.77
CA PRO A 82 -5.55 7.39 17.03
C PRO A 82 -6.10 8.11 15.80
N GLY A 83 -5.88 7.61 14.61
CA GLY A 83 -6.34 8.25 13.37
C GLY A 83 -5.80 7.54 12.13
N ILE A 84 -6.11 6.25 12.00
CA ILE A 84 -5.72 5.44 10.83
C ILE A 84 -6.97 5.11 10.05
N TYR A 85 -7.12 5.72 8.88
CA TYR A 85 -8.23 5.43 7.97
C TYR A 85 -7.82 4.32 7.00
N GLY A 86 -8.57 3.22 6.98
CA GLY A 86 -8.31 2.10 6.10
C GLY A 86 -9.50 1.83 5.19
N SER A 87 -9.28 1.92 3.88
CA SER A 87 -10.25 1.55 2.86
C SER A 87 -10.05 0.08 2.50
N LEU A 88 -11.11 -0.72 2.61
CA LEU A 88 -11.03 -2.16 2.34
C LEU A 88 -10.76 -2.43 0.86
N ASP A 89 -10.01 -3.50 0.62
CA ASP A 89 -9.89 -4.06 -0.71
C ASP A 89 -11.28 -4.46 -1.24
N SER A 90 -11.48 -4.34 -2.54
CA SER A 90 -12.78 -4.62 -3.17
C SER A 90 -13.25 -6.05 -2.99
N THR A 91 -12.34 -6.99 -2.73
CA THR A 91 -12.66 -8.40 -2.49
C THR A 91 -12.85 -8.72 -1.01
N GLU A 92 -12.56 -7.75 -0.12
CA GLU A 92 -12.66 -7.92 1.32
C GLU A 92 -14.04 -7.48 1.82
N SER A 93 -14.56 -8.19 2.80
CA SER A 93 -15.80 -7.81 3.47
C SER A 93 -15.55 -7.49 4.94
N MET A 94 -16.32 -6.56 5.48
CA MET A 94 -16.21 -6.18 6.87
C MET A 94 -16.64 -7.32 7.77
N PRO A 95 -15.75 -7.83 8.64
CA PRO A 95 -16.15 -8.86 9.61
C PRO A 95 -17.05 -8.26 10.71
N ALA A 96 -17.57 -9.11 11.57
CA ALA A 96 -18.42 -8.68 12.68
C ALA A 96 -17.56 -8.02 13.78
N LEU A 97 -17.32 -6.73 13.60
CA LEU A 97 -16.51 -5.91 14.52
C LEU A 97 -17.37 -4.88 15.22
N LYS A 98 -16.89 -4.46 16.39
CA LYS A 98 -17.46 -3.37 17.18
C LYS A 98 -16.40 -2.33 17.48
N VAL A 99 -16.84 -1.10 17.69
CA VAL A 99 -15.96 -0.03 18.18
C VAL A 99 -15.33 -0.50 19.51
N GLY A 100 -14.01 -0.35 19.62
CA GLY A 100 -13.26 -0.82 20.77
C GLY A 100 -12.57 -2.18 20.57
N ASP A 101 -12.93 -2.91 19.53
CA ASP A 101 -12.29 -4.19 19.23
C ASP A 101 -10.85 -3.97 18.75
N SER A 102 -9.97 -4.88 19.12
CA SER A 102 -8.60 -4.93 18.62
C SER A 102 -8.56 -5.74 17.32
N VAL A 103 -7.92 -5.18 16.29
CA VAL A 103 -7.82 -5.84 14.99
C VAL A 103 -6.39 -5.79 14.46
N GLN A 104 -6.08 -6.72 13.59
CA GLN A 104 -4.84 -6.70 12.84
C GLN A 104 -5.19 -6.69 11.34
N ILE A 105 -4.67 -5.68 10.66
CA ILE A 105 -4.94 -5.46 9.23
C ILE A 105 -3.62 -5.33 8.49
N ARG A 106 -3.69 -5.48 7.18
CA ARG A 106 -2.59 -5.12 6.29
C ARG A 106 -3.14 -4.25 5.18
N GLY A 107 -2.34 -3.30 4.74
CA GLY A 107 -2.74 -2.41 3.68
C GLY A 107 -1.57 -1.58 3.19
N ARG A 108 -1.81 -0.84 2.11
CA ARG A 108 -0.81 0.06 1.54
C ARG A 108 -0.97 1.45 2.14
N VAL A 109 0.13 2.03 2.60
CA VAL A 109 0.13 3.40 3.10
C VAL A 109 0.06 4.37 1.93
N LEU A 110 -0.96 5.21 1.89
CA LEU A 110 -1.16 6.21 0.85
C LEU A 110 -0.54 7.56 1.20
N SER A 111 -0.90 8.08 2.37
CA SER A 111 -0.52 9.44 2.75
C SER A 111 -0.80 9.69 4.22
N PHE A 112 -0.19 10.76 4.73
CA PHE A 112 -0.52 11.32 6.03
C PHE A 112 -1.11 12.70 5.84
N ASP A 113 -2.32 12.91 6.37
CA ASP A 113 -3.01 14.19 6.34
C ASP A 113 -2.69 14.96 7.63
N GLU A 114 -1.86 16.01 7.51
CA GLU A 114 -1.46 16.81 8.67
C GLU A 114 -2.62 17.59 9.29
N LEU A 115 -3.58 17.99 8.47
CA LEU A 115 -4.71 18.79 8.94
C LEU A 115 -5.62 17.99 9.87
N PHE A 116 -5.91 16.74 9.50
CA PHE A 116 -6.75 15.83 10.29
C PHE A 116 -5.95 14.87 11.16
N GLU A 117 -4.61 14.91 11.06
CA GLU A 117 -3.71 13.97 11.75
C GLU A 117 -4.13 12.53 11.49
N GLU A 118 -4.29 12.18 10.21
CA GLU A 118 -4.82 10.88 9.79
C GLU A 118 -3.90 10.23 8.75
N VAL A 119 -3.52 9.00 9.04
CA VAL A 119 -2.79 8.16 8.07
C VAL A 119 -3.84 7.40 7.24
N LYS A 120 -3.71 7.45 5.93
CA LYS A 120 -4.64 6.79 5.01
C LYS A 120 -4.00 5.54 4.40
N LEU A 121 -4.75 4.44 4.46
CA LEU A 121 -4.39 3.16 3.85
C LEU A 121 -5.44 2.76 2.84
N ASP A 122 -5.02 2.02 1.81
CA ASP A 122 -5.94 1.36 0.89
C ASP A 122 -5.61 -0.14 0.78
N PHE A 123 -6.42 -0.87 0.02
CA PHE A 123 -6.28 -2.32 -0.14
C PHE A 123 -6.19 -3.06 1.18
N VAL A 124 -6.96 -2.59 2.17
CA VAL A 124 -6.92 -3.16 3.51
C VAL A 124 -7.57 -4.53 3.51
N GLN A 125 -6.86 -5.49 4.11
CA GLN A 125 -7.34 -6.83 4.38
C GLN A 125 -7.18 -7.12 5.86
N PHE A 126 -8.10 -7.91 6.40
CA PHE A 126 -7.98 -8.35 7.78
C PHE A 126 -7.03 -9.54 7.85
N GLU A 127 -6.07 -9.45 8.76
CA GLU A 127 -5.19 -10.58 9.07
C GLU A 127 -5.83 -11.47 10.12
N ASN A 128 -5.22 -12.62 10.36
CA ASN A 128 -5.72 -13.63 11.28
C ASN A 128 -6.14 -13.03 12.64
N GLN A 129 -7.38 -13.27 12.96
CA GLN A 129 -7.96 -12.87 14.22
C GLN A 129 -8.10 -14.04 15.17
#